data_8762de18a669c0ba4442fa32f7fadbea
#
_entry.id   8762de18a669c0ba4442fa32f7fadbea
#
_cell.length_a   1.000
_cell.length_b   1.000
_cell.length_c   1.000
_cell.angle_alpha   90.00
_cell.angle_beta   90.00
_cell.angle_gamma   90.00
#
_symmetry.space_group_name_H-M   'P 1'
#
loop_
_entity.id
_entity.type
_entity.pdbx_description
1 polymer ?
#
loop_
_entity_poly.entity_id
_entity_poly.type
_entity_poly.pdbx_seq_one_letter_code
_entity_poly.pdbx_strand_id
1 'polypeptide(L)'
;GKIKKATGQGKVILASILCMLGDRRYSDVLTEAVKGYEQWDEGWHYTGMGQFGMCLSRLDALMTALGKSGDLNALPVVLEKARQLEPEDYFSHFRAVAMATEDIGDRKAADTLSEMLLKPGVRFHSMSTYEEARSKAVPDLNDTSTRNSALKELHLARALYMCGDKDGIAKEVLTRYRDGLQGHYARYAYEILESK
;
A
#
# COMPACT_ATOMS: atom_id res chain seq x y z
N GLY A 1 -10.81 -20.22 -22.70
CA GLY A 1 -9.81 -20.97 -22.04
C GLY A 1 -10.22 -21.53 -20.69
N LYS A 2 -9.23 -21.88 -19.90
CA LYS A 2 -9.40 -22.56 -18.59
C LYS A 2 -10.23 -21.76 -17.57
N ILE A 3 -10.12 -20.41 -17.57
CA ILE A 3 -10.83 -19.56 -16.60
C ILE A 3 -12.35 -19.59 -16.78
N LYS A 4 -12.85 -19.76 -18.01
CA LYS A 4 -14.30 -19.88 -18.26
C LYS A 4 -14.92 -21.15 -17.68
N LYS A 5 -14.06 -22.16 -17.39
CA LYS A 5 -14.49 -23.44 -16.81
C LYS A 5 -14.24 -23.50 -15.29
N ALA A 6 -13.48 -22.55 -14.74
CA ALA A 6 -13.21 -22.49 -13.31
C ALA A 6 -14.38 -21.85 -12.57
N THR A 7 -14.65 -22.34 -11.36
CA THR A 7 -15.69 -21.83 -10.46
C THR A 7 -15.11 -21.51 -9.09
N GLY A 8 -15.80 -20.67 -8.33
CA GLY A 8 -15.43 -20.36 -6.96
C GLY A 8 -13.99 -19.83 -6.81
N GLN A 9 -13.27 -20.33 -5.81
CA GLN A 9 -11.92 -19.90 -5.48
C GLN A 9 -10.91 -20.11 -6.63
N GLY A 10 -11.05 -21.19 -7.39
CA GLY A 10 -10.18 -21.46 -8.54
C GLY A 10 -10.27 -20.38 -9.62
N LYS A 11 -11.47 -19.82 -9.82
CA LYS A 11 -11.67 -18.68 -10.76
C LYS A 11 -10.94 -17.43 -10.27
N VAL A 12 -11.02 -17.12 -8.98
CA VAL A 12 -10.33 -15.96 -8.39
C VAL A 12 -8.81 -16.10 -8.50
N ILE A 13 -8.25 -17.28 -8.20
CA ILE A 13 -6.80 -17.54 -8.32
C ILE A 13 -6.33 -17.31 -9.77
N LEU A 14 -7.04 -17.88 -10.74
CA LEU A 14 -6.67 -17.71 -12.17
C LEU A 14 -6.80 -16.24 -12.61
N ALA A 15 -7.85 -15.54 -12.17
CA ALA A 15 -8.03 -14.12 -12.42
C ALA A 15 -6.87 -13.32 -11.82
N SER A 16 -6.47 -13.59 -10.58
CA SER A 16 -5.34 -12.92 -9.92
C SER A 16 -4.04 -13.08 -10.72
N ILE A 17 -3.73 -14.28 -11.17
CA ILE A 17 -2.53 -14.54 -11.99
C ILE A 17 -2.58 -13.71 -13.28
N LEU A 18 -3.71 -13.68 -13.96
CA LEU A 18 -3.84 -12.93 -15.22
C LEU A 18 -3.78 -11.42 -15.00
N CYS A 19 -4.44 -10.90 -13.97
CA CYS A 19 -4.36 -9.48 -13.61
C CYS A 19 -2.93 -9.07 -13.21
N MET A 20 -2.20 -9.91 -12.47
CA MET A 20 -0.77 -9.68 -12.17
C MET A 20 0.10 -9.60 -13.43
N LEU A 21 -0.32 -10.21 -14.53
CA LEU A 21 0.31 -10.11 -15.85
C LEU A 21 -0.23 -8.95 -16.70
N GLY A 22 -1.07 -8.08 -16.13
CA GLY A 22 -1.64 -6.92 -16.81
C GLY A 22 -2.90 -7.21 -17.64
N ASP A 23 -3.50 -8.39 -17.52
CA ASP A 23 -4.71 -8.75 -18.26
C ASP A 23 -5.98 -8.26 -17.52
N ARG A 24 -6.47 -7.08 -17.91
CA ARG A 24 -7.65 -6.45 -17.29
C ARG A 24 -8.99 -7.15 -17.57
N ARG A 25 -9.05 -8.12 -18.47
CA ARG A 25 -10.32 -8.80 -18.84
C ARG A 25 -10.96 -9.59 -17.71
N TYR A 26 -10.23 -9.75 -16.58
CA TYR A 26 -10.67 -10.52 -15.42
C TYR A 26 -10.68 -9.69 -14.13
N SER A 27 -10.54 -8.38 -14.24
CA SER A 27 -10.58 -7.46 -13.10
C SER A 27 -11.94 -7.45 -12.39
N ASP A 28 -13.03 -7.67 -13.14
CA ASP A 28 -14.38 -7.82 -12.61
C ASP A 28 -14.47 -8.96 -11.57
N VAL A 29 -13.81 -10.08 -11.85
CA VAL A 29 -13.77 -11.24 -10.93
C VAL A 29 -13.07 -10.86 -9.62
N LEU A 30 -11.97 -10.11 -9.70
CA LEU A 30 -11.26 -9.64 -8.50
C LEU A 30 -12.03 -8.55 -7.78
N THR A 31 -12.66 -7.63 -8.51
CA THR A 31 -13.51 -6.59 -7.93
C THR A 31 -14.61 -7.19 -7.07
N GLU A 32 -15.30 -8.21 -7.56
CA GLU A 32 -16.34 -8.91 -6.80
C GLU A 32 -15.75 -9.69 -5.61
N ALA A 33 -14.57 -10.29 -5.78
CA ALA A 33 -13.88 -10.96 -4.68
C ALA A 33 -13.49 -9.98 -3.56
N VAL A 34 -12.98 -8.78 -3.91
CA VAL A 34 -12.62 -7.72 -2.95
C VAL A 34 -13.86 -7.18 -2.23
N LYS A 35 -14.96 -6.96 -2.93
CA LYS A 35 -16.25 -6.54 -2.31
C LYS A 35 -16.77 -7.54 -1.28
N GLY A 36 -16.48 -8.83 -1.47
CA GLY A 36 -16.88 -9.88 -0.54
C GLY A 36 -16.19 -9.85 0.82
N TYR A 37 -15.13 -9.05 0.99
CA TYR A 37 -14.49 -8.81 2.28
C TYR A 37 -15.21 -7.65 2.99
N GLU A 38 -15.86 -7.90 4.10
CA GLU A 38 -16.45 -6.85 4.94
C GLU A 38 -15.36 -6.03 5.64
N GLN A 39 -14.30 -6.70 6.10
CA GLN A 39 -13.16 -6.12 6.80
C GLN A 39 -11.85 -6.61 6.18
N TRP A 40 -10.76 -5.90 6.47
CA TRP A 40 -9.43 -6.38 6.15
C TRP A 40 -9.13 -7.66 6.93
N ASP A 41 -8.52 -8.62 6.24
CA ASP A 41 -7.99 -9.83 6.86
C ASP A 41 -6.64 -9.53 7.55
N GLU A 42 -6.08 -10.54 8.20
CA GLU A 42 -4.81 -10.39 8.91
C GLU A 42 -3.68 -9.99 7.94
N GLY A 43 -3.02 -8.89 8.26
CA GLY A 43 -1.92 -8.36 7.47
C GLY A 43 -0.63 -9.15 7.63
N TRP A 44 0.38 -8.75 6.86
CA TRP A 44 1.69 -9.38 6.93
C TRP A 44 2.38 -9.12 8.27
N HIS A 45 2.74 -10.20 8.98
CA HIS A 45 3.49 -10.15 10.24
C HIS A 45 4.26 -11.47 10.46
N TYR A 46 5.13 -11.46 11.48
CA TYR A 46 5.92 -12.63 11.86
C TYR A 46 5.41 -13.36 13.11
N THR A 47 4.42 -12.82 13.81
CA THR A 47 3.96 -13.36 15.10
C THR A 47 3.29 -14.72 14.90
N GLY A 48 3.70 -15.70 15.70
CA GLY A 48 3.11 -17.05 15.70
C GLY A 48 3.48 -17.93 14.51
N MET A 49 4.42 -17.54 13.68
CA MET A 49 4.68 -18.18 12.40
C MET A 49 5.85 -19.15 12.41
N GLY A 50 6.55 -19.27 13.52
CA GLY A 50 7.77 -20.07 13.53
C GLY A 50 8.76 -19.60 12.44
N GLN A 51 9.76 -20.43 12.19
CA GLN A 51 10.89 -20.06 11.33
C GLN A 51 10.53 -19.84 9.84
N PHE A 52 9.40 -20.33 9.36
CA PHE A 52 9.05 -20.37 7.93
C PHE A 52 7.64 -19.88 7.59
N GLY A 53 6.88 -19.42 8.59
CA GLY A 53 5.54 -18.95 8.33
C GLY A 53 5.50 -17.46 7.99
N MET A 54 4.72 -17.05 6.99
CA MET A 54 4.30 -15.66 6.75
C MET A 54 2.79 -15.64 6.70
N CYS A 55 2.16 -14.84 7.55
CA CYS A 55 0.78 -14.49 7.31
C CYS A 55 0.73 -13.55 6.12
N LEU A 56 0.09 -13.97 5.06
CA LEU A 56 -0.12 -13.15 3.87
C LEU A 56 -1.61 -12.84 3.78
N SER A 57 -1.95 -11.57 3.87
CA SER A 57 -3.28 -11.11 3.62
C SER A 57 -3.73 -11.50 2.21
N ARG A 58 -4.89 -12.16 2.12
CA ARG A 58 -5.51 -12.45 0.83
C ARG A 58 -6.02 -11.19 0.16
N LEU A 59 -6.55 -10.27 0.95
CA LEU A 59 -7.05 -9.00 0.45
C LEU A 59 -5.91 -8.15 -0.12
N ASP A 60 -4.73 -8.10 0.55
CA ASP A 60 -3.54 -7.44 0.00
C ASP A 60 -3.16 -7.99 -1.37
N ALA A 61 -3.18 -9.32 -1.51
CA ALA A 61 -2.85 -9.97 -2.78
C ALA A 61 -3.88 -9.65 -3.88
N LEU A 62 -5.17 -9.65 -3.56
CA LEU A 62 -6.24 -9.28 -4.49
C LEU A 62 -6.15 -7.83 -4.90
N MET A 63 -5.91 -6.92 -3.94
CA MET A 63 -5.73 -5.48 -4.20
C MET A 63 -4.54 -5.23 -5.13
N THR A 64 -3.40 -5.86 -4.85
CA THR A 64 -2.21 -5.74 -5.70
C THR A 64 -2.46 -6.26 -7.11
N ALA A 65 -3.11 -7.42 -7.25
CA ALA A 65 -3.45 -7.98 -8.56
C ALA A 65 -4.43 -7.09 -9.33
N LEU A 66 -5.41 -6.52 -8.62
CA LEU A 66 -6.39 -5.60 -9.19
C LEU A 66 -5.71 -4.33 -9.71
N GLY A 67 -4.78 -3.76 -8.94
CA GLY A 67 -3.95 -2.64 -9.38
C GLY A 67 -3.18 -2.96 -10.66
N LYS A 68 -2.46 -4.09 -10.69
CA LYS A 68 -1.67 -4.54 -11.84
C LYS A 68 -2.49 -4.74 -13.12
N SER A 69 -3.80 -4.97 -13.01
CA SER A 69 -4.67 -5.03 -14.18
C SER A 69 -4.76 -3.69 -14.92
N GLY A 70 -4.49 -2.57 -14.26
CA GLY A 70 -4.64 -1.21 -14.79
C GLY A 70 -6.07 -0.83 -15.14
N ASP A 71 -7.06 -1.54 -14.59
CA ASP A 71 -8.48 -1.28 -14.89
C ASP A 71 -9.01 -0.12 -14.05
N LEU A 72 -9.31 1.00 -14.71
CA LEU A 72 -9.87 2.19 -14.05
C LEU A 72 -11.21 1.92 -13.34
N ASN A 73 -11.98 0.92 -13.80
CA ASN A 73 -13.25 0.55 -13.16
C ASN A 73 -13.05 -0.12 -11.79
N ALA A 74 -11.85 -0.59 -11.49
CA ALA A 74 -11.52 -1.16 -10.18
C ALA A 74 -11.23 -0.09 -9.11
N LEU A 75 -10.92 1.14 -9.51
CA LEU A 75 -10.55 2.19 -8.56
C LEU A 75 -11.58 2.42 -7.45
N PRO A 76 -12.89 2.50 -7.70
CA PRO A 76 -13.86 2.75 -6.63
C PRO A 76 -13.80 1.72 -5.49
N VAL A 77 -13.66 0.44 -5.80
CA VAL A 77 -13.57 -0.61 -4.76
C VAL A 77 -12.24 -0.54 -4.01
N VAL A 78 -11.15 -0.19 -4.69
CA VAL A 78 -9.84 0.03 -4.05
C VAL A 78 -9.94 1.18 -3.04
N LEU A 79 -10.55 2.30 -3.43
CA LEU A 79 -10.70 3.47 -2.54
C LEU A 79 -11.68 3.21 -1.40
N GLU A 80 -12.72 2.41 -1.62
CA GLU A 80 -13.63 1.99 -0.55
C GLU A 80 -12.88 1.21 0.53
N LYS A 81 -12.04 0.26 0.14
CA LYS A 81 -11.20 -0.50 1.07
C LYS A 81 -10.13 0.37 1.75
N ALA A 82 -9.55 1.30 1.00
CA ALA A 82 -8.58 2.25 1.53
C ALA A 82 -9.13 3.07 2.71
N ARG A 83 -10.37 3.54 2.61
CA ARG A 83 -11.02 4.34 3.67
C ARG A 83 -11.28 3.57 4.96
N GLN A 84 -11.31 2.24 4.91
CA GLN A 84 -11.48 1.39 6.09
C GLN A 84 -10.22 1.31 6.96
N LEU A 85 -9.04 1.65 6.40
CA LEU A 85 -7.77 1.52 7.12
C LEU A 85 -7.59 2.61 8.16
N GLU A 86 -7.19 2.20 9.36
CA GLU A 86 -6.80 3.05 10.46
C GLU A 86 -5.27 3.00 10.70
N PRO A 87 -4.69 4.01 11.36
CA PRO A 87 -3.24 4.10 11.53
C PRO A 87 -2.60 2.86 12.19
N GLU A 88 -3.36 2.14 13.02
CA GLU A 88 -2.93 0.93 13.74
C GLU A 88 -2.88 -0.31 12.86
N ASP A 89 -3.58 -0.31 11.71
CA ASP A 89 -3.63 -1.46 10.81
C ASP A 89 -2.25 -1.81 10.24
N TYR A 90 -2.11 -3.02 9.73
CA TYR A 90 -0.85 -3.54 9.21
C TYR A 90 -0.33 -2.70 8.04
N PHE A 91 0.98 -2.45 8.02
CA PHE A 91 1.61 -1.69 6.94
C PHE A 91 1.41 -2.32 5.56
N SER A 92 1.23 -3.65 5.51
CA SER A 92 1.01 -4.36 4.26
C SER A 92 -0.27 -3.95 3.55
N HIS A 93 -1.32 -3.61 4.30
CA HIS A 93 -2.58 -3.09 3.76
C HIS A 93 -2.38 -1.72 3.10
N PHE A 94 -1.68 -0.81 3.79
CA PHE A 94 -1.32 0.50 3.24
C PHE A 94 -0.48 0.38 1.97
N ARG A 95 0.46 -0.57 1.97
CA ARG A 95 1.27 -0.87 0.79
C ARG A 95 0.41 -1.40 -0.36
N ALA A 96 -0.52 -2.31 -0.09
CA ALA A 96 -1.40 -2.89 -1.11
C ALA A 96 -2.28 -1.81 -1.76
N VAL A 97 -2.87 -0.91 -0.95
CA VAL A 97 -3.64 0.25 -1.44
C VAL A 97 -2.75 1.16 -2.28
N ALA A 98 -1.57 1.53 -1.77
CA ALA A 98 -0.65 2.42 -2.47
C ALA A 98 -0.23 1.85 -3.83
N MET A 99 0.15 0.57 -3.87
CA MET A 99 0.51 -0.10 -5.12
C MET A 99 -0.67 -0.18 -6.08
N ALA A 100 -1.86 -0.54 -5.60
CA ALA A 100 -3.03 -0.65 -6.45
C ALA A 100 -3.42 0.70 -7.07
N THR A 101 -3.42 1.77 -6.29
CA THR A 101 -3.76 3.11 -6.79
C THR A 101 -2.70 3.66 -7.76
N GLU A 102 -1.40 3.42 -7.47
CA GLU A 102 -0.30 3.80 -8.36
C GLU A 102 -0.37 3.06 -9.70
N ASP A 103 -0.58 1.74 -9.68
CA ASP A 103 -0.66 0.92 -10.89
C ASP A 103 -1.90 1.26 -11.76
N ILE A 104 -3.04 1.58 -11.14
CA ILE A 104 -4.22 2.09 -11.85
C ILE A 104 -3.96 3.49 -12.43
N GLY A 105 -3.23 4.35 -11.71
CA GLY A 105 -2.73 5.63 -12.20
C GLY A 105 -3.79 6.72 -12.40
N ASP A 106 -4.98 6.61 -11.82
CA ASP A 106 -6.04 7.64 -11.96
C ASP A 106 -5.91 8.70 -10.87
N ARG A 107 -5.90 9.98 -11.27
CA ARG A 107 -5.87 11.14 -10.37
C ARG A 107 -7.01 11.19 -9.36
N LYS A 108 -8.12 10.52 -9.62
CA LYS A 108 -9.23 10.40 -8.67
C LYS A 108 -8.84 9.71 -7.35
N ALA A 109 -7.71 9.00 -7.32
CA ALA A 109 -7.16 8.43 -6.10
C ALA A 109 -6.59 9.49 -5.14
N ALA A 110 -6.20 10.66 -5.65
CA ALA A 110 -5.45 11.66 -4.89
C ALA A 110 -6.17 12.14 -3.63
N ASP A 111 -7.48 12.36 -3.69
CA ASP A 111 -8.24 12.80 -2.51
C ASP A 111 -8.18 11.77 -1.39
N THR A 112 -8.49 10.51 -1.68
CA THR A 112 -8.49 9.45 -0.66
C THR A 112 -7.07 9.18 -0.13
N LEU A 113 -6.05 9.18 -0.99
CA LEU A 113 -4.65 9.00 -0.56
C LEU A 113 -4.19 10.15 0.33
N SER A 114 -4.59 11.40 0.01
CA SER A 114 -4.33 12.56 0.85
C SER A 114 -5.02 12.45 2.21
N GLU A 115 -6.30 12.08 2.24
CA GLU A 115 -7.05 11.85 3.48
C GLU A 115 -6.37 10.78 4.35
N MET A 116 -5.96 9.65 3.76
CA MET A 116 -5.24 8.59 4.49
C MET A 116 -3.91 9.10 5.04
N LEU A 117 -3.14 9.80 4.23
CA LEU A 117 -1.84 10.33 4.64
C LEU A 117 -1.96 11.37 5.76
N LEU A 118 -3.06 12.13 5.79
CA LEU A 118 -3.34 13.14 6.81
C LEU A 118 -3.95 12.59 8.10
N LYS A 119 -4.30 11.29 8.16
CA LYS A 119 -4.78 10.68 9.41
C LYS A 119 -3.73 10.85 10.52
N PRO A 120 -4.13 11.22 11.75
CA PRO A 120 -3.21 11.28 12.90
C PRO A 120 -2.51 9.92 13.08
N GLY A 121 -1.18 9.94 13.25
CA GLY A 121 -0.38 8.72 13.41
C GLY A 121 0.17 8.12 12.09
N VAL A 122 -0.22 8.64 10.92
CA VAL A 122 0.34 8.19 9.64
C VAL A 122 1.51 9.04 9.17
N ARG A 123 1.55 10.34 9.52
CA ARG A 123 2.62 11.27 9.13
C ARG A 123 3.68 11.46 10.22
N PHE A 124 4.79 12.09 9.81
CA PHE A 124 5.89 12.55 10.67
C PHE A 124 6.78 11.44 11.22
N HIS A 125 7.01 10.41 10.41
CA HIS A 125 7.92 9.31 10.76
C HIS A 125 9.33 9.45 10.15
N SER A 126 9.57 10.48 9.34
CA SER A 126 10.93 10.85 8.91
C SER A 126 11.77 11.28 10.13
N MET A 127 13.09 11.10 10.05
CA MET A 127 14.04 11.48 11.09
C MET A 127 15.08 12.39 10.46
N SER A 128 15.09 13.65 10.85
CA SER A 128 15.99 14.67 10.29
C SER A 128 17.17 14.97 11.21
N THR A 129 17.04 14.69 12.53
CA THR A 129 18.08 14.91 13.53
C THR A 129 18.37 13.65 14.33
N TYR A 130 19.54 13.62 14.96
CA TYR A 130 19.93 12.54 15.87
C TYR A 130 18.98 12.44 17.07
N GLU A 131 18.52 13.55 17.59
CA GLU A 131 17.58 13.62 18.71
C GLU A 131 16.24 12.98 18.32
N GLU A 132 15.71 13.28 17.14
CA GLU A 132 14.51 12.62 16.62
C GLU A 132 14.71 11.11 16.48
N ALA A 133 15.83 10.67 15.90
CA ALA A 133 16.15 9.26 15.75
C ALA A 133 16.23 8.55 17.10
N ARG A 134 16.87 9.18 18.10
CA ARG A 134 16.99 8.65 19.47
C ARG A 134 15.63 8.58 20.17
N SER A 135 14.77 9.57 19.99
CA SER A 135 13.44 9.59 20.61
C SER A 135 12.50 8.50 20.08
N LYS A 136 12.72 8.08 18.84
CA LYS A 136 11.94 7.02 18.16
C LYS A 136 12.61 5.64 18.25
N ALA A 137 13.76 5.54 18.90
CA ALA A 137 14.43 4.26 19.08
C ALA A 137 13.63 3.35 20.02
N VAL A 138 13.44 2.11 19.61
CA VAL A 138 12.76 1.08 20.39
C VAL A 138 13.80 0.16 21.04
N PRO A 139 13.58 -0.26 22.30
CA PRO A 139 14.54 -1.11 23.03
C PRO A 139 14.65 -2.52 22.45
N ASP A 140 13.56 -3.05 21.93
CA ASP A 140 13.52 -4.38 21.34
C ASP A 140 13.93 -4.33 19.85
N LEU A 141 14.97 -5.05 19.49
CA LEU A 141 15.44 -5.17 18.11
C LEU A 141 14.43 -5.83 17.18
N ASN A 142 13.47 -6.58 17.71
CA ASN A 142 12.39 -7.21 16.94
C ASN A 142 11.16 -6.30 16.79
N ASP A 143 11.11 -5.17 17.52
CA ASP A 143 10.04 -4.20 17.34
C ASP A 143 10.22 -3.47 16.01
N THR A 144 9.28 -3.71 15.12
CA THR A 144 9.26 -3.13 13.78
C THR A 144 8.31 -1.92 13.67
N SER A 145 7.75 -1.45 14.76
CA SER A 145 6.72 -0.39 14.77
C SER A 145 7.17 0.90 14.09
N THR A 146 8.34 1.43 14.47
CA THR A 146 8.94 2.64 13.88
C THR A 146 9.15 2.48 12.37
N ARG A 147 9.67 1.32 11.95
CA ARG A 147 9.87 1.01 10.54
C ARG A 147 8.54 0.92 9.78
N ASN A 148 7.56 0.22 10.34
CA ASN A 148 6.27 0.02 9.71
C ASN A 148 5.52 1.34 9.54
N SER A 149 5.59 2.24 10.53
CA SER A 149 5.01 3.58 10.46
C SER A 149 5.65 4.42 9.34
N ALA A 150 6.97 4.43 9.25
CA ALA A 150 7.68 5.11 8.17
C ALA A 150 7.33 4.53 6.78
N LEU A 151 7.17 3.20 6.67
CA LEU A 151 6.78 2.57 5.41
C LEU A 151 5.34 2.90 5.00
N LYS A 152 4.38 2.99 5.94
CA LYS A 152 3.02 3.46 5.65
C LYS A 152 3.05 4.85 5.03
N GLU A 153 3.72 5.79 5.70
CA GLU A 153 3.86 7.17 5.23
C GLU A 153 4.50 7.24 3.84
N LEU A 154 5.62 6.54 3.63
CA LEU A 154 6.34 6.56 2.35
C LEU A 154 5.55 5.95 1.19
N HIS A 155 4.88 4.81 1.39
CA HIS A 155 4.09 4.19 0.33
C HIS A 155 2.90 5.06 -0.07
N LEU A 156 2.19 5.65 0.90
CA LEU A 156 1.10 6.57 0.62
C LEU A 156 1.59 7.84 -0.08
N ALA A 157 2.70 8.43 0.39
CA ALA A 157 3.28 9.63 -0.23
C ALA A 157 3.70 9.35 -1.68
N ARG A 158 4.32 8.19 -1.95
CA ARG A 158 4.66 7.80 -3.31
C ARG A 158 3.42 7.68 -4.19
N ALA A 159 2.41 6.93 -3.75
CA ALA A 159 1.19 6.73 -4.53
C ALA A 159 0.48 8.08 -4.79
N LEU A 160 0.35 8.93 -3.78
CA LEU A 160 -0.23 10.26 -3.93
C LEU A 160 0.58 11.13 -4.91
N TYR A 161 1.92 11.11 -4.82
CA TYR A 161 2.78 11.83 -5.74
C TYR A 161 2.56 11.39 -7.18
N MET A 162 2.48 10.08 -7.42
CA MET A 162 2.24 9.49 -8.75
C MET A 162 0.83 9.77 -9.27
N CYS A 163 -0.18 9.80 -8.40
CA CYS A 163 -1.58 10.08 -8.75
C CYS A 163 -1.92 11.58 -8.86
N GLY A 164 -0.97 12.51 -8.62
CA GLY A 164 -1.18 13.94 -8.88
C GLY A 164 -0.86 14.89 -7.74
N ASP A 165 -0.37 14.40 -6.62
CA ASP A 165 0.15 15.17 -5.48
C ASP A 165 -0.74 16.35 -5.07
N LYS A 166 -1.93 16.06 -4.59
CA LYS A 166 -2.86 17.06 -4.11
C LYS A 166 -2.21 17.97 -3.05
N ASP A 167 -2.26 19.27 -3.29
CA ASP A 167 -1.74 20.32 -2.40
C ASP A 167 -0.25 20.22 -2.06
N GLY A 168 0.55 19.45 -2.82
CA GLY A 168 1.98 19.28 -2.59
C GLY A 168 2.36 18.45 -1.36
N ILE A 169 1.39 17.78 -0.73
CA ILE A 169 1.57 17.02 0.52
C ILE A 169 2.56 15.86 0.34
N ALA A 170 2.44 15.13 -0.76
CA ALA A 170 3.32 14.01 -1.03
C ALA A 170 4.75 14.47 -1.27
N LYS A 171 4.93 15.55 -2.03
CA LYS A 171 6.24 16.16 -2.28
C LYS A 171 6.89 16.63 -0.97
N GLU A 172 6.12 17.25 -0.07
CA GLU A 172 6.60 17.65 1.26
C GLU A 172 7.13 16.44 2.03
N VAL A 173 6.33 15.36 2.14
CA VAL A 173 6.73 14.14 2.84
C VAL A 173 7.98 13.53 2.22
N LEU A 174 8.00 13.33 0.90
CA LEU A 174 9.14 12.75 0.19
C LEU A 174 10.40 13.61 0.36
N THR A 175 10.28 14.94 0.33
CA THR A 175 11.41 15.85 0.57
C THR A 175 11.98 15.67 1.98
N ARG A 176 11.14 15.55 3.00
CA ARG A 176 11.58 15.30 4.38
C ARG A 176 12.33 13.98 4.53
N TYR A 177 11.89 12.93 3.84
CA TYR A 177 12.61 11.65 3.84
C TYR A 177 13.91 11.73 3.06
N ARG A 178 13.94 12.38 1.88
CA ARG A 178 15.16 12.58 1.09
C ARG A 178 16.27 13.27 1.89
N ASP A 179 15.90 14.26 2.67
CA ASP A 179 16.83 15.08 3.47
C ASP A 179 17.06 14.48 4.87
N GLY A 180 16.46 13.33 5.16
CA GLY A 180 16.50 12.67 6.46
C GLY A 180 17.67 11.71 6.65
N LEU A 181 17.83 11.24 7.89
CA LEU A 181 18.92 10.34 8.32
C LEU A 181 18.72 8.88 7.92
N GLN A 182 17.51 8.50 7.50
CA GLN A 182 17.14 7.12 7.19
C GLN A 182 17.58 6.77 5.76
N GLY A 183 18.86 6.42 5.59
CA GLY A 183 19.52 6.31 4.28
C GLY A 183 18.77 5.54 3.20
N HIS A 184 18.14 4.40 3.51
CA HIS A 184 17.33 3.65 2.54
C HIS A 184 16.08 4.42 2.11
N TYR A 185 15.42 5.10 3.03
CA TYR A 185 14.22 5.88 2.73
C TYR A 185 14.56 7.19 2.03
N ALA A 186 15.70 7.79 2.37
CA ALA A 186 16.21 8.98 1.69
C ALA A 186 16.46 8.69 0.22
N ARG A 187 17.16 7.60 -0.08
CA ARG A 187 17.40 7.16 -1.46
C ARG A 187 16.09 6.85 -2.20
N TYR A 188 15.18 6.12 -1.56
CA TYR A 188 13.88 5.80 -2.14
C TYR A 188 13.07 7.05 -2.47
N ALA A 189 13.01 8.03 -1.55
CA ALA A 189 12.32 9.29 -1.76
C ALA A 189 12.97 10.14 -2.87
N TYR A 190 14.31 10.16 -2.93
CA TYR A 190 15.06 10.81 -4.00
C TYR A 190 14.66 10.24 -5.38
N GLU A 191 14.71 8.92 -5.54
CA GLU A 191 14.35 8.25 -6.80
C GLU A 191 12.92 8.57 -7.26
N ILE A 192 11.97 8.69 -6.32
CA ILE A 192 10.58 9.07 -6.65
C ILE A 192 10.51 10.52 -7.13
N LEU A 193 11.17 11.45 -6.42
CA LEU A 193 11.15 12.88 -6.76
C LEU A 193 11.78 13.17 -8.12
N GLU A 194 12.81 12.38 -8.52
CA GLU A 194 13.47 12.50 -9.81
C GLU A 194 12.71 11.79 -10.96
N SER A 195 11.70 10.97 -10.66
CA SER A 195 10.95 10.19 -11.67
C SER A 195 9.89 11.00 -12.42
N LYS A 196 9.65 12.24 -12.05
CA LYS A 196 8.74 13.23 -12.68
C LYS A 196 9.53 14.49 -13.07
#